data_752d5a09360bcf229b2bf3733eb4cfb9
#
_entry.id   752d5a09360bcf229b2bf3733eb4cfb9
#
_cell.length_a   1.000
_cell.length_b   1.000
_cell.length_c   1.000
_cell.angle_alpha   90.00
_cell.angle_beta   90.00
_cell.angle_gamma   90.00
#
_symmetry.space_group_name_H-M   'P 1'
#
loop_
_entity.id
_entity.type
_entity.pdbx_description
1 polymer ?
#
loop_
_entity_poly.entity_id
_entity_poly.type
_entity_poly.pdbx_seq_one_letter_code
_entity_poly.pdbx_strand_id
1 'polypeptide(L)'
;GAASVPAALARGLVFRWLLEKVGLARVELVVSSGAPLPAAVAALWQAWGVNLCEAYGQTETGGALVSGQRGPYPPPGDVGVVAPNMAVELDGEGEILVTAAEFFGGYWRDPDATRALYRDGKLTTGDVGEWTRTRALKLVDRKKDILITAGGKNVSPSNVENRLRASPYISEAAVFGEGRKYLVALLEADGETVAEWARERGVVHTGYASLVAHPEVVGLIDAEVKRANDELTRVEQVKVFRLLPRELDPELEGEPVTPTRKVKRRLMAERYGSLVEAMYGGDEERRIAAEVSAGRLSLNTEG
;
A
#
# COMPACT_ATOMS: atom_id res chain seq x y z
N GLY A 1 2.61 -33.92 10.99
CA GLY A 1 1.56 -33.28 11.76
C GLY A 1 2.15 -32.49 12.89
N ALA A 2 2.44 -31.19 12.69
CA ALA A 2 2.77 -30.29 13.78
C ALA A 2 1.46 -30.00 14.51
N ALA A 3 1.36 -30.36 15.79
CA ALA A 3 0.24 -30.01 16.64
C ALA A 3 0.16 -28.48 16.72
N SER A 4 -0.89 -27.89 16.19
CA SER A 4 -1.14 -26.46 16.33
C SER A 4 -1.40 -26.16 17.80
N VAL A 5 -0.51 -25.41 18.43
CA VAL A 5 -0.74 -24.84 19.76
C VAL A 5 -2.05 -24.01 19.66
N PRO A 6 -3.03 -24.23 20.54
CA PRO A 6 -4.26 -23.42 20.51
C PRO A 6 -3.87 -21.94 20.58
N ALA A 7 -4.46 -21.11 19.68
CA ALA A 7 -4.15 -19.67 19.59
C ALA A 7 -4.24 -18.93 20.92
N ALA A 8 -5.14 -19.35 21.80
CA ALA A 8 -5.29 -18.82 23.16
C ALA A 8 -4.04 -19.07 24.04
N LEU A 9 -3.39 -20.24 23.89
CA LEU A 9 -2.18 -20.58 24.64
C LEU A 9 -0.97 -19.77 24.12
N ALA A 10 -0.85 -19.63 22.80
CA ALA A 10 0.19 -18.80 22.19
C ALA A 10 0.04 -17.32 22.59
N ARG A 11 -1.18 -16.79 22.62
CA ARG A 11 -1.49 -15.43 23.10
C ARG A 11 -1.05 -15.24 24.56
N GLY A 12 -1.35 -16.19 25.45
CA GLY A 12 -1.03 -16.08 26.88
C GLY A 12 0.46 -16.21 27.21
N LEU A 13 1.17 -17.09 26.50
CA LEU A 13 2.55 -17.45 26.86
C LEU A 13 3.61 -16.68 26.07
N VAL A 14 3.35 -16.35 24.80
CA VAL A 14 4.34 -15.73 23.92
C VAL A 14 3.99 -14.28 23.62
N PHE A 15 2.81 -14.03 23.04
CA PHE A 15 2.48 -12.71 22.54
C PHE A 15 2.25 -11.69 23.65
N ARG A 16 1.69 -12.08 24.79
CA ARG A 16 1.53 -11.19 25.93
C ARG A 16 2.86 -10.63 26.41
N TRP A 17 3.90 -11.47 26.52
CA TRP A 17 5.23 -11.02 26.91
C TRP A 17 5.85 -10.05 25.90
N LEU A 18 5.67 -10.30 24.59
CA LEU A 18 6.11 -9.37 23.54
C LEU A 18 5.36 -8.05 23.62
N LEU A 19 4.03 -8.10 23.79
CA LEU A 19 3.19 -6.90 23.93
C LEU A 19 3.55 -6.09 25.19
N GLU A 20 3.93 -6.74 26.29
CA GLU A 20 4.43 -6.07 27.49
C GLU A 20 5.72 -5.29 27.20
N LYS A 21 6.65 -5.88 26.44
CA LYS A 21 7.90 -5.22 26.06
C LYS A 21 7.72 -3.98 25.19
N VAL A 22 6.72 -3.97 24.31
CA VAL A 22 6.40 -2.83 23.45
C VAL A 22 5.31 -1.92 24.03
N GLY A 23 4.87 -2.15 25.27
CA GLY A 23 3.90 -1.31 25.97
C GLY A 23 2.44 -1.52 25.55
N LEU A 24 2.11 -2.55 24.77
CA LEU A 24 0.78 -2.78 24.22
C LEU A 24 -0.08 -3.81 25.00
N ALA A 25 0.47 -4.44 26.05
CA ALA A 25 -0.23 -5.52 26.78
C ALA A 25 -1.51 -5.09 27.51
N ARG A 26 -1.68 -3.79 27.77
CA ARG A 26 -2.85 -3.21 28.46
C ARG A 26 -3.73 -2.35 27.57
N VAL A 27 -3.43 -2.30 26.28
CA VAL A 27 -4.20 -1.51 25.30
C VAL A 27 -5.50 -2.24 24.98
N GLU A 28 -6.62 -1.58 25.18
CA GLU A 28 -7.94 -2.13 24.93
C GLU A 28 -8.36 -1.97 23.47
N LEU A 29 -7.92 -0.88 22.83
CA LEU A 29 -8.21 -0.55 21.44
C LEU A 29 -7.01 0.17 20.79
N VAL A 30 -6.65 -0.27 19.60
CA VAL A 30 -5.76 0.43 18.69
C VAL A 30 -6.57 0.85 17.47
N VAL A 31 -6.44 2.11 17.07
CA VAL A 31 -7.08 2.62 15.85
C VAL A 31 -6.00 3.00 14.85
N SER A 32 -6.09 2.43 13.64
CA SER A 32 -5.27 2.81 12.49
C SER A 32 -6.08 3.71 11.56
N SER A 33 -5.51 4.84 11.17
CA SER A 33 -6.14 5.82 10.27
C SER A 33 -5.08 6.62 9.52
N GLY A 34 -5.52 7.37 8.48
CA GLY A 34 -4.66 8.29 7.72
C GLY A 34 -3.92 7.67 6.54
N ALA A 35 -3.78 6.34 6.51
CA ALA A 35 -3.27 5.59 5.37
C ALA A 35 -3.88 4.18 5.35
N PRO A 36 -3.99 3.53 4.17
CA PRO A 36 -4.47 2.16 4.08
C PRO A 36 -3.54 1.20 4.86
N LEU A 37 -4.13 0.36 5.70
CA LEU A 37 -3.42 -0.70 6.42
C LEU A 37 -3.56 -2.02 5.63
N PRO A 38 -2.46 -2.72 5.31
CA PRO A 38 -2.58 -4.04 4.71
C PRO A 38 -3.35 -5.01 5.60
N ALA A 39 -4.36 -5.68 5.04
CA ALA A 39 -5.22 -6.60 5.80
C ALA A 39 -4.42 -7.70 6.52
N ALA A 40 -3.32 -8.18 5.90
CA ALA A 40 -2.43 -9.16 6.53
C ALA A 40 -1.74 -8.63 7.79
N VAL A 41 -1.35 -7.34 7.80
CA VAL A 41 -0.76 -6.69 8.98
C VAL A 41 -1.80 -6.53 10.08
N ALA A 42 -3.01 -6.08 9.76
CA ALA A 42 -4.10 -6.00 10.71
C ALA A 42 -4.41 -7.38 11.33
N ALA A 43 -4.51 -8.42 10.49
CA ALA A 43 -4.73 -9.79 10.93
C ALA A 43 -3.61 -10.31 11.85
N LEU A 44 -2.35 -9.97 11.56
CA LEU A 44 -1.20 -10.34 12.40
C LEU A 44 -1.30 -9.72 13.80
N TRP A 45 -1.58 -8.41 13.89
CA TRP A 45 -1.78 -7.73 15.17
C TRP A 45 -2.95 -8.32 15.97
N GLN A 46 -4.06 -8.63 15.29
CA GLN A 46 -5.21 -9.28 15.92
C GLN A 46 -4.88 -10.72 16.37
N ALA A 47 -4.07 -11.45 15.62
CA ALA A 47 -3.59 -12.79 16.03
C ALA A 47 -2.76 -12.72 17.31
N TRP A 48 -1.99 -11.65 17.52
CA TRP A 48 -1.24 -11.40 18.76
C TRP A 48 -2.14 -10.97 19.93
N GLY A 49 -3.39 -10.62 19.68
CA GLY A 49 -4.37 -10.24 20.69
C GLY A 49 -4.58 -8.73 20.80
N VAL A 50 -4.06 -7.94 19.87
CA VAL A 50 -4.33 -6.50 19.78
C VAL A 50 -5.68 -6.30 19.11
N ASN A 51 -6.62 -5.65 19.81
CA ASN A 51 -7.87 -5.22 19.23
C ASN A 51 -7.64 -4.00 18.35
N LEU A 52 -7.33 -4.24 17.07
CA LEU A 52 -7.01 -3.22 16.08
C LEU A 52 -8.23 -2.99 15.18
N CYS A 53 -8.66 -1.73 15.09
CA CYS A 53 -9.72 -1.25 14.23
C CYS A 53 -9.16 -0.25 13.22
N GLU A 54 -9.70 -0.25 12.01
CA GLU A 54 -9.41 0.76 11.01
C GLU A 54 -10.51 1.82 11.00
N ALA A 55 -10.11 3.07 10.71
CA ALA A 55 -11.02 4.18 10.58
C ALA A 55 -10.58 5.11 9.43
N TYR A 56 -11.54 5.74 8.79
CA TYR A 56 -11.33 6.67 7.70
C TYR A 56 -11.89 8.05 8.02
N GLY A 57 -11.12 9.05 7.69
CA GLY A 57 -11.48 10.46 7.77
C GLY A 57 -10.34 11.32 7.26
N GLN A 58 -10.60 12.60 7.08
CA GLN A 58 -9.61 13.58 6.66
C GLN A 58 -9.87 14.91 7.37
N THR A 59 -8.92 15.83 7.29
CA THR A 59 -9.02 17.14 7.93
C THR A 59 -10.25 17.90 7.44
N GLU A 60 -10.57 17.78 6.16
CA GLU A 60 -11.67 18.43 5.46
C GLU A 60 -13.05 17.91 5.91
N THR A 61 -13.13 16.78 6.59
CA THR A 61 -14.37 16.32 7.24
C THR A 61 -14.53 16.86 8.65
N GLY A 62 -13.86 17.98 8.97
CA GLY A 62 -13.89 18.61 10.30
C GLY A 62 -13.04 17.84 11.33
N GLY A 63 -12.11 17.00 10.89
CA GLY A 63 -11.31 16.12 11.75
C GLY A 63 -12.13 14.93 12.32
N ALA A 64 -13.40 14.79 11.93
CA ALA A 64 -14.23 13.68 12.33
C ALA A 64 -14.03 12.45 11.45
N LEU A 65 -14.25 11.28 12.03
CA LEU A 65 -14.23 10.02 11.28
C LEU A 65 -15.48 9.93 10.39
N VAL A 66 -15.25 9.68 9.10
CA VAL A 66 -16.32 9.40 8.11
C VAL A 66 -16.86 7.99 8.31
N SER A 67 -15.96 7.03 8.57
CA SER A 67 -16.32 5.63 8.86
C SER A 67 -15.35 5.01 9.86
N GLY A 68 -15.75 3.94 10.49
CA GLY A 68 -14.92 3.19 11.43
C GLY A 68 -15.41 1.77 11.65
N GLN A 69 -14.49 0.86 11.83
CA GLN A 69 -14.78 -0.50 12.24
C GLN A 69 -15.32 -0.54 13.66
N ARG A 70 -16.17 -1.50 13.96
CA ARG A 70 -16.83 -1.64 15.26
C ARG A 70 -16.64 -3.04 15.84
N GLY A 71 -16.69 -3.08 17.17
CA GLY A 71 -16.58 -4.32 17.92
C GLY A 71 -15.13 -4.77 18.12
N PRO A 72 -14.91 -5.80 18.95
CA PRO A 72 -13.60 -6.36 19.17
C PRO A 72 -13.19 -7.21 17.97
N TYR A 73 -11.96 -7.02 17.50
CA TYR A 73 -11.33 -7.82 16.43
C TYR A 73 -12.16 -7.86 15.13
N PRO A 74 -12.50 -6.70 14.54
CA PRO A 74 -13.25 -6.66 13.30
C PRO A 74 -12.45 -7.30 12.14
N PRO A 75 -13.12 -7.89 11.14
CA PRO A 75 -12.43 -8.42 9.96
C PRO A 75 -11.62 -7.34 9.27
N PRO A 76 -10.32 -7.59 8.97
CA PRO A 76 -9.48 -6.62 8.25
C PRO A 76 -9.91 -6.43 6.79
N GLY A 77 -9.58 -5.25 6.23
CA GLY A 77 -9.70 -4.99 4.79
C GLY A 77 -10.80 -4.04 4.39
N ASP A 78 -11.51 -3.47 5.36
CA ASP A 78 -12.40 -2.31 5.17
C ASP A 78 -12.18 -1.28 6.28
N VAL A 79 -12.75 -0.09 6.13
CA VAL A 79 -12.69 0.98 7.13
C VAL A 79 -14.01 1.14 7.90
N GLY A 80 -14.82 0.09 7.92
CA GLY A 80 -16.02 0.00 8.73
C GLY A 80 -17.22 0.73 8.18
N VAL A 81 -18.21 0.95 9.08
CA VAL A 81 -19.48 1.59 8.73
C VAL A 81 -19.41 3.10 8.88
N VAL A 82 -20.23 3.78 8.10
CA VAL A 82 -20.34 5.25 8.12
C VAL A 82 -20.76 5.72 9.53
N ALA A 83 -20.15 6.81 9.98
CA ALA A 83 -20.46 7.42 11.27
C ALA A 83 -21.89 7.99 11.28
N PRO A 84 -22.59 7.98 12.42
CA PRO A 84 -24.01 8.37 12.47
C PRO A 84 -24.32 9.80 12.03
N ASN A 85 -23.34 10.69 12.15
CA ASN A 85 -23.47 12.12 11.79
C ASN A 85 -22.98 12.43 10.37
N MET A 86 -22.63 11.40 9.59
CA MET A 86 -22.14 11.50 8.22
C MET A 86 -23.08 10.80 7.25
N ALA A 87 -23.17 11.29 6.02
CA ALA A 87 -23.71 10.54 4.90
C ALA A 87 -22.64 10.39 3.84
N VAL A 88 -22.50 9.18 3.30
CA VAL A 88 -21.49 8.85 2.29
C VAL A 88 -22.19 8.30 1.06
N GLU A 89 -21.83 8.84 -0.08
CA GLU A 89 -22.24 8.35 -1.40
C GLU A 89 -20.98 8.08 -2.24
N LEU A 90 -21.10 7.17 -3.18
CA LEU A 90 -20.06 6.94 -4.20
C LEU A 90 -20.59 7.47 -5.52
N ASP A 91 -19.80 8.28 -6.22
CA ASP A 91 -20.17 8.75 -7.55
C ASP A 91 -19.98 7.65 -8.62
N GLY A 92 -20.22 7.97 -9.89
CA GLY A 92 -20.11 7.03 -11.01
C GLY A 92 -18.71 6.46 -11.24
N GLU A 93 -17.67 7.07 -10.64
CA GLU A 93 -16.27 6.63 -10.70
C GLU A 93 -15.82 6.01 -9.36
N GLY A 94 -16.73 5.92 -8.39
CA GLY A 94 -16.46 5.39 -7.05
C GLY A 94 -15.84 6.42 -6.10
N GLU A 95 -15.77 7.72 -6.46
CA GLU A 95 -15.28 8.75 -5.56
C GLU A 95 -16.21 8.89 -4.36
N ILE A 96 -15.63 8.92 -3.17
CA ILE A 96 -16.34 9.08 -1.91
C ILE A 96 -16.77 10.54 -1.76
N LEU A 97 -18.09 10.77 -1.73
CA LEU A 97 -18.70 12.04 -1.46
C LEU A 97 -19.28 12.04 -0.05
N VAL A 98 -18.94 13.06 0.74
CA VAL A 98 -19.36 13.13 2.15
C VAL A 98 -20.29 14.32 2.34
N THR A 99 -21.40 14.08 3.06
CA THR A 99 -22.26 15.11 3.61
C THR A 99 -22.22 15.01 5.14
N ALA A 100 -21.97 16.12 5.80
CA ALA A 100 -21.96 16.23 7.26
C ALA A 100 -22.70 17.48 7.71
N ALA A 101 -23.12 17.48 8.96
CA ALA A 101 -23.75 18.66 9.55
C ALA A 101 -22.77 19.84 9.65
N GLU A 102 -21.51 19.52 9.90
CA GLU A 102 -20.42 20.49 10.03
C GLU A 102 -19.19 19.97 9.28
N PHE A 103 -18.58 20.86 8.49
CA PHE A 103 -17.30 20.65 7.84
C PHE A 103 -16.24 21.59 8.42
N PHE A 104 -15.00 21.46 7.96
CA PHE A 104 -13.96 22.41 8.31
C PHE A 104 -14.26 23.80 7.72
N GLY A 105 -13.71 24.87 8.33
CA GLY A 105 -13.97 26.25 7.94
C GLY A 105 -13.37 26.68 6.59
N GLY A 106 -12.55 25.84 5.99
CA GLY A 106 -11.86 26.08 4.72
C GLY A 106 -10.34 26.21 4.85
N TYR A 107 -9.67 26.25 3.73
CA TYR A 107 -8.21 26.46 3.67
C TYR A 107 -7.86 27.90 3.97
N TRP A 108 -6.79 28.07 4.74
CA TRP A 108 -6.31 29.39 5.13
C TRP A 108 -5.91 30.23 3.90
N ARG A 109 -6.56 31.39 3.73
CA ARG A 109 -6.33 32.32 2.61
C ARG A 109 -6.46 31.70 1.20
N ASP A 110 -7.16 30.57 1.07
CA ASP A 110 -7.40 29.91 -0.22
C ASP A 110 -8.89 29.55 -0.39
N PRO A 111 -9.73 30.56 -0.68
CA PRO A 111 -11.15 30.33 -0.90
C PRO A 111 -11.45 29.57 -2.18
N ASP A 112 -10.54 29.58 -3.17
CA ASP A 112 -10.73 28.86 -4.43
C ASP A 112 -10.54 27.37 -4.25
N ALA A 113 -9.45 26.93 -3.57
CA ALA A 113 -9.25 25.56 -3.19
C ALA A 113 -10.39 25.07 -2.27
N THR A 114 -10.86 25.91 -1.35
CA THR A 114 -12.01 25.56 -0.49
C THR A 114 -13.27 25.29 -1.31
N ARG A 115 -13.60 26.17 -2.28
CA ARG A 115 -14.77 25.97 -3.16
C ARG A 115 -14.64 24.70 -4.04
N ALA A 116 -13.43 24.43 -4.51
CA ALA A 116 -13.14 23.27 -5.36
C ALA A 116 -13.37 21.92 -4.66
N LEU A 117 -13.39 21.89 -3.32
CA LEU A 117 -13.71 20.69 -2.55
C LEU A 117 -15.17 20.25 -2.62
N TYR A 118 -16.07 21.16 -3.01
CA TYR A 118 -17.49 20.89 -2.95
C TYR A 118 -18.09 20.74 -4.34
N ARG A 119 -18.90 19.69 -4.49
CA ARG A 119 -19.72 19.43 -5.67
C ARG A 119 -21.16 19.16 -5.20
N ASP A 120 -22.11 19.99 -5.63
CA ASP A 120 -23.53 19.92 -5.25
C ASP A 120 -23.75 19.86 -3.72
N GLY A 121 -22.98 20.64 -2.97
CA GLY A 121 -23.06 20.72 -1.51
C GLY A 121 -22.43 19.53 -0.76
N LYS A 122 -21.83 18.58 -1.46
CA LYS A 122 -21.10 17.44 -0.90
C LYS A 122 -19.61 17.67 -1.01
N LEU A 123 -18.86 17.28 0.01
CA LEU A 123 -17.40 17.31 0.00
C LEU A 123 -16.89 16.16 -0.86
N THR A 124 -16.06 16.49 -1.86
CA THR A 124 -15.33 15.51 -2.67
C THR A 124 -14.04 15.15 -1.97
N THR A 125 -13.91 13.90 -1.56
CA THR A 125 -12.76 13.49 -0.75
C THR A 125 -11.49 13.27 -1.57
N GLY A 126 -11.63 13.05 -2.88
CA GLY A 126 -10.56 12.60 -3.75
C GLY A 126 -10.12 11.16 -3.48
N ASP A 127 -10.83 10.44 -2.61
CA ASP A 127 -10.60 9.03 -2.35
C ASP A 127 -11.67 8.19 -3.07
N VAL A 128 -11.28 7.06 -3.62
CA VAL A 128 -12.18 6.09 -4.27
C VAL A 128 -12.43 4.95 -3.31
N GLY A 129 -13.69 4.53 -3.21
CA GLY A 129 -14.11 3.44 -2.34
C GLY A 129 -15.12 2.52 -2.99
N GLU A 130 -15.40 1.43 -2.31
CA GLU A 130 -16.46 0.49 -2.67
C GLU A 130 -17.22 0.03 -1.43
N TRP A 131 -18.48 -0.36 -1.62
CA TRP A 131 -19.28 -0.94 -0.53
C TRP A 131 -19.03 -2.44 -0.45
N THR A 132 -18.69 -2.91 0.74
CA THR A 132 -18.65 -4.35 1.00
C THR A 132 -20.07 -4.93 1.05
N ARG A 133 -20.17 -6.27 1.05
CA ARG A 133 -21.47 -6.97 1.23
C ARG A 133 -22.15 -6.65 2.57
N THR A 134 -21.38 -6.26 3.57
CA THR A 134 -21.84 -5.87 4.91
C THR A 134 -22.13 -4.37 5.03
N ARG A 135 -22.10 -3.63 3.92
CA ARG A 135 -22.23 -2.16 3.89
C ARG A 135 -21.16 -1.42 4.70
N ALA A 136 -20.00 -2.02 4.87
CA ALA A 136 -18.81 -1.31 5.30
C ALA A 136 -18.16 -0.60 4.09
N LEU A 137 -17.51 0.52 4.33
CA LEU A 137 -16.75 1.24 3.32
C LEU A 137 -15.36 0.59 3.20
N LYS A 138 -14.94 0.27 1.99
CA LYS A 138 -13.58 -0.16 1.68
C LYS A 138 -12.92 0.88 0.80
N LEU A 139 -11.75 1.35 1.21
CA LEU A 139 -10.94 2.27 0.41
C LEU A 139 -10.22 1.50 -0.70
N VAL A 140 -10.24 2.08 -1.89
CA VAL A 140 -9.52 1.53 -3.05
C VAL A 140 -8.21 2.28 -3.22
N ASP A 141 -8.25 3.58 -3.49
CA ASP A 141 -7.07 4.45 -3.61
C ASP A 141 -7.47 5.94 -3.69
N ARG A 142 -6.49 6.81 -3.83
CA ARG A 142 -6.71 8.20 -4.23
C ARG A 142 -7.10 8.28 -5.70
N LYS A 143 -8.13 9.02 -6.04
CA LYS A 143 -8.62 9.19 -7.42
C LYS A 143 -7.51 9.64 -8.38
N LYS A 144 -6.68 10.60 -7.96
CA LYS A 144 -5.54 11.12 -8.71
C LYS A 144 -4.35 10.17 -8.82
N ASP A 145 -4.32 9.12 -8.01
CA ASP A 145 -3.21 8.17 -7.94
C ASP A 145 -3.55 6.86 -8.67
N ILE A 146 -4.83 6.64 -9.02
CA ILE A 146 -5.25 5.48 -9.83
C ILE A 146 -4.58 5.57 -11.20
N LEU A 147 -3.91 4.49 -11.59
CA LEU A 147 -3.25 4.36 -12.89
C LEU A 147 -4.24 3.81 -13.92
N ILE A 148 -4.28 4.43 -15.11
CA ILE A 148 -5.04 3.92 -16.24
C ILE A 148 -4.03 3.30 -17.21
N THR A 149 -4.08 1.99 -17.36
CA THR A 149 -3.17 1.25 -18.26
C THR A 149 -3.51 1.55 -19.74
N ALA A 150 -2.61 1.19 -20.66
CA ALA A 150 -2.85 1.33 -22.11
C ALA A 150 -4.11 0.58 -22.57
N GLY A 151 -4.53 -0.46 -21.88
CA GLY A 151 -5.77 -1.19 -22.11
C GLY A 151 -7.02 -0.58 -21.44
N GLY A 152 -6.92 0.65 -20.90
CA GLY A 152 -8.04 1.34 -20.25
C GLY A 152 -8.47 0.73 -18.90
N LYS A 153 -7.64 -0.09 -18.26
CA LYS A 153 -7.95 -0.69 -16.95
C LYS A 153 -7.43 0.21 -15.82
N ASN A 154 -8.30 0.47 -14.85
CA ASN A 154 -7.95 1.15 -13.62
C ASN A 154 -7.19 0.21 -12.69
N VAL A 155 -6.07 0.67 -12.17
CA VAL A 155 -5.24 -0.05 -11.20
C VAL A 155 -4.97 0.85 -10.01
N SER A 156 -5.18 0.33 -8.80
CA SER A 156 -4.75 0.97 -7.56
C SER A 156 -3.28 0.66 -7.32
N PRO A 157 -2.36 1.61 -7.49
CA PRO A 157 -0.96 1.35 -7.19
C PRO A 157 -0.73 1.08 -5.70
N SER A 158 -1.50 1.71 -4.81
CA SER A 158 -1.39 1.46 -3.37
C SER A 158 -1.72 0.01 -3.00
N ASN A 159 -2.68 -0.63 -3.68
CA ASN A 159 -2.97 -2.05 -3.46
C ASN A 159 -1.77 -2.93 -3.83
N VAL A 160 -1.16 -2.68 -4.99
CA VAL A 160 0.02 -3.42 -5.47
C VAL A 160 1.22 -3.17 -4.55
N GLU A 161 1.50 -1.90 -4.21
CA GLU A 161 2.58 -1.49 -3.31
C GLU A 161 2.46 -2.14 -1.92
N ASN A 162 1.25 -2.21 -1.37
CA ASN A 162 0.98 -2.86 -0.09
C ASN A 162 1.24 -4.37 -0.13
N ARG A 163 0.95 -5.04 -1.27
CA ARG A 163 1.26 -6.46 -1.45
C ARG A 163 2.76 -6.72 -1.51
N LEU A 164 3.50 -5.85 -2.20
CA LEU A 164 4.96 -5.92 -2.26
C LEU A 164 5.58 -5.70 -0.87
N ARG A 165 5.12 -4.69 -0.13
CA ARG A 165 5.59 -4.38 1.23
C ARG A 165 5.16 -5.38 2.31
N ALA A 166 4.31 -6.35 1.99
CA ALA A 166 4.03 -7.45 2.90
C ALA A 166 5.23 -8.39 3.07
N SER A 167 6.22 -8.34 2.15
CA SER A 167 7.50 -9.03 2.28
C SER A 167 8.39 -8.35 3.32
N PRO A 168 9.04 -9.11 4.22
CA PRO A 168 9.98 -8.55 5.19
C PRO A 168 11.26 -7.99 4.53
N TYR A 169 11.51 -8.31 3.27
CA TYR A 169 12.69 -7.88 2.51
C TYR A 169 12.47 -6.60 1.71
N ILE A 170 11.23 -6.07 1.66
CA ILE A 170 10.88 -4.87 0.90
C ILE A 170 10.35 -3.81 1.86
N SER A 171 11.12 -2.76 2.10
CA SER A 171 10.73 -1.66 2.98
C SER A 171 9.77 -0.68 2.29
N GLU A 172 10.03 -0.35 0.99
CA GLU A 172 9.17 0.54 0.21
C GLU A 172 9.01 0.09 -1.23
N ALA A 173 7.86 0.45 -1.81
CA ALA A 173 7.53 0.17 -3.20
C ALA A 173 6.87 1.39 -3.85
N ALA A 174 7.23 1.67 -5.10
CA ALA A 174 6.57 2.66 -5.94
C ALA A 174 6.23 2.03 -7.29
N VAL A 175 4.94 1.96 -7.62
CA VAL A 175 4.43 1.31 -8.83
C VAL A 175 4.10 2.36 -9.89
N PHE A 176 4.48 2.05 -11.14
CA PHE A 176 4.26 2.88 -12.32
C PHE A 176 3.60 2.07 -13.43
N GLY A 177 2.80 2.72 -14.29
CA GLY A 177 2.08 2.01 -15.35
C GLY A 177 1.07 2.88 -16.09
N GLU A 178 1.03 4.20 -15.81
CA GLU A 178 0.12 5.12 -16.49
C GLU A 178 0.33 5.11 -18.00
N GLY A 179 -0.74 4.80 -18.77
CA GLY A 179 -0.66 4.67 -20.23
C GLY A 179 0.24 3.54 -20.74
N ARG A 180 0.72 2.64 -19.89
CA ARG A 180 1.65 1.55 -20.26
C ARG A 180 0.93 0.20 -20.37
N LYS A 181 1.55 -0.73 -21.11
CA LYS A 181 1.03 -2.09 -21.32
C LYS A 181 1.12 -2.98 -20.09
N TYR A 182 2.00 -2.67 -19.14
CA TYR A 182 2.24 -3.42 -17.92
C TYR A 182 2.74 -2.52 -16.80
N LEU A 183 2.68 -3.01 -15.58
CA LEU A 183 3.19 -2.31 -14.41
C LEU A 183 4.66 -2.63 -14.17
N VAL A 184 5.39 -1.63 -13.71
CA VAL A 184 6.75 -1.76 -13.21
C VAL A 184 6.85 -1.19 -11.79
N ALA A 185 7.87 -1.60 -11.03
CA ALA A 185 8.07 -1.13 -9.67
C ALA A 185 9.52 -0.70 -9.42
N LEU A 186 9.68 0.38 -8.67
CA LEU A 186 10.91 0.70 -7.94
C LEU A 186 10.74 0.20 -6.51
N LEU A 187 11.69 -0.58 -6.02
CA LEU A 187 11.64 -1.21 -4.70
C LEU A 187 12.85 -0.77 -3.88
N GLU A 188 12.60 -0.42 -2.63
CA GLU A 188 13.63 -0.29 -1.60
C GLU A 188 13.70 -1.61 -0.84
N ALA A 189 14.86 -2.23 -0.79
CA ALA A 189 15.06 -3.39 0.06
C ALA A 189 15.19 -2.96 1.53
N ASP A 190 14.71 -3.79 2.46
CA ASP A 190 15.04 -3.62 3.87
C ASP A 190 16.51 -4.00 4.10
N GLY A 191 17.36 -2.99 4.25
CA GLY A 191 18.80 -3.16 4.26
C GLY A 191 19.28 -4.06 5.40
N GLU A 192 18.65 -3.99 6.57
CA GLU A 192 19.01 -4.80 7.73
C GLU A 192 18.62 -6.28 7.51
N THR A 193 17.38 -6.53 7.17
CA THR A 193 16.85 -7.89 6.95
C THR A 193 17.55 -8.59 5.78
N VAL A 194 17.79 -7.87 4.67
CA VAL A 194 18.50 -8.42 3.51
C VAL A 194 19.97 -8.66 3.81
N ALA A 195 20.64 -7.80 4.59
CA ALA A 195 22.02 -8.02 4.99
C ALA A 195 22.16 -9.24 5.93
N GLU A 196 21.20 -9.48 6.81
CA GLU A 196 21.16 -10.68 7.65
C GLU A 196 21.00 -11.94 6.79
N TRP A 197 20.04 -11.94 5.87
CA TRP A 197 19.82 -13.01 4.90
C TRP A 197 21.08 -13.30 4.05
N ALA A 198 21.77 -12.25 3.60
CA ALA A 198 22.99 -12.33 2.82
C ALA A 198 24.14 -12.96 3.63
N ARG A 199 24.29 -12.57 4.88
CA ARG A 199 25.31 -13.10 5.81
C ARG A 199 25.15 -14.61 6.04
N GLU A 200 23.91 -15.09 6.22
CA GLU A 200 23.62 -16.51 6.39
C GLU A 200 24.01 -17.35 5.17
N ARG A 201 24.09 -16.74 3.98
CA ARG A 201 24.42 -17.38 2.70
C ARG A 201 25.84 -17.12 2.20
N GLY A 202 26.63 -16.38 2.98
CA GLY A 202 27.98 -16.02 2.61
C GLY A 202 28.08 -15.02 1.45
N VAL A 203 27.03 -14.26 1.19
CA VAL A 203 27.01 -13.18 0.19
C VAL A 203 27.81 -12.02 0.72
N VAL A 204 28.90 -11.69 0.02
CA VAL A 204 29.81 -10.61 0.42
C VAL A 204 29.37 -9.29 -0.18
N HIS A 205 29.26 -8.27 0.65
CA HIS A 205 28.91 -6.90 0.24
C HIS A 205 29.66 -5.87 1.08
N THR A 206 29.83 -4.66 0.56
CA THR A 206 30.53 -3.56 1.21
C THR A 206 29.62 -2.43 1.69
N GLY A 207 28.33 -2.53 1.39
CA GLY A 207 27.30 -1.57 1.76
C GLY A 207 26.01 -1.82 0.98
N TYR A 208 24.98 -1.00 1.22
CA TYR A 208 23.65 -1.18 0.65
C TYR A 208 23.66 -1.30 -0.89
N ALA A 209 24.36 -0.38 -1.59
CA ALA A 209 24.40 -0.40 -3.06
C ALA A 209 24.95 -1.71 -3.64
N SER A 210 26.03 -2.26 -3.03
CA SER A 210 26.59 -3.54 -3.46
C SER A 210 25.73 -4.73 -3.06
N LEU A 211 25.01 -4.62 -1.94
CA LEU A 211 24.06 -5.63 -1.47
C LEU A 211 22.90 -5.79 -2.46
N VAL A 212 22.23 -4.71 -2.81
CA VAL A 212 21.05 -4.72 -3.71
C VAL A 212 21.41 -5.00 -5.17
N ALA A 213 22.67 -4.80 -5.57
CA ALA A 213 23.17 -5.17 -6.89
C ALA A 213 23.57 -6.65 -6.99
N HIS A 214 23.67 -7.38 -5.87
CA HIS A 214 24.09 -8.77 -5.88
C HIS A 214 23.04 -9.69 -6.51
N PRO A 215 23.41 -10.57 -7.46
CA PRO A 215 22.43 -11.41 -8.19
C PRO A 215 21.54 -12.27 -7.28
N GLU A 216 22.08 -12.80 -6.19
CA GLU A 216 21.29 -13.59 -5.24
C GLU A 216 20.25 -12.74 -4.50
N VAL A 217 20.58 -11.49 -4.17
CA VAL A 217 19.62 -10.55 -3.55
C VAL A 217 18.53 -10.15 -4.56
N VAL A 218 18.91 -9.89 -5.81
CA VAL A 218 17.93 -9.65 -6.88
C VAL A 218 17.03 -10.87 -7.04
N GLY A 219 17.56 -12.09 -7.00
CA GLY A 219 16.79 -13.34 -7.04
C GLY A 219 15.84 -13.51 -5.83
N LEU A 220 16.27 -13.12 -4.63
CA LEU A 220 15.41 -13.08 -3.44
C LEU A 220 14.21 -12.16 -3.66
N ILE A 221 14.46 -10.92 -4.07
CA ILE A 221 13.39 -9.93 -4.29
C ILE A 221 12.48 -10.35 -5.46
N ASP A 222 13.02 -10.96 -6.52
CA ASP A 222 12.21 -11.52 -7.62
C ASP A 222 11.23 -12.59 -7.12
N ALA A 223 11.66 -13.46 -6.20
CA ALA A 223 10.78 -14.44 -5.58
C ALA A 223 9.65 -13.79 -4.74
N GLU A 224 9.97 -12.71 -4.03
CA GLU A 224 8.98 -11.95 -3.26
C GLU A 224 7.97 -11.21 -4.18
N VAL A 225 8.44 -10.60 -5.26
CA VAL A 225 7.57 -9.97 -6.28
C VAL A 225 6.65 -11.00 -6.93
N LYS A 226 7.15 -12.19 -7.26
CA LYS A 226 6.31 -13.29 -7.77
C LYS A 226 5.24 -13.70 -6.77
N ARG A 227 5.59 -13.85 -5.49
CA ARG A 227 4.63 -14.17 -4.42
C ARG A 227 3.55 -13.09 -4.29
N ALA A 228 3.92 -11.80 -4.32
CA ALA A 228 2.95 -10.71 -4.33
C ALA A 228 2.04 -10.77 -5.56
N ASN A 229 2.60 -11.07 -6.74
CA ASN A 229 1.85 -11.19 -7.99
C ASN A 229 0.82 -12.33 -7.96
N ASP A 230 1.07 -13.42 -7.24
CA ASP A 230 0.11 -14.54 -7.10
C ASP A 230 -1.19 -14.13 -6.39
N GLU A 231 -1.14 -13.04 -5.59
CA GLU A 231 -2.30 -12.48 -4.89
C GLU A 231 -2.98 -11.32 -5.66
N LEU A 232 -2.41 -10.91 -6.80
CA LEU A 232 -2.88 -9.78 -7.61
C LEU A 232 -3.60 -10.27 -8.88
N THR A 233 -4.55 -9.47 -9.32
CA THR A 233 -5.17 -9.71 -10.65
C THR A 233 -4.13 -9.52 -11.75
N ARG A 234 -4.36 -10.14 -12.89
CA ARG A 234 -3.45 -10.11 -14.05
C ARG A 234 -2.98 -8.70 -14.43
N VAL A 235 -3.89 -7.70 -14.33
CA VAL A 235 -3.61 -6.31 -14.69
C VAL A 235 -2.78 -5.57 -13.65
N GLU A 236 -2.82 -6.02 -12.41
CA GLU A 236 -2.11 -5.43 -11.27
C GLU A 236 -0.70 -6.03 -11.08
N GLN A 237 -0.35 -7.10 -11.80
CA GLN A 237 0.94 -7.76 -11.64
C GLN A 237 2.09 -6.91 -12.13
N VAL A 238 3.12 -6.78 -11.30
CA VAL A 238 4.39 -6.14 -11.65
C VAL A 238 5.21 -7.07 -12.55
N LYS A 239 5.56 -6.61 -13.74
CA LYS A 239 6.32 -7.41 -14.73
C LYS A 239 7.82 -7.19 -14.66
N VAL A 240 8.25 -5.99 -14.29
CA VAL A 240 9.65 -5.61 -14.13
C VAL A 240 9.80 -4.77 -12.87
N PHE A 241 10.88 -4.97 -12.16
CA PHE A 241 11.25 -4.11 -11.05
C PHE A 241 12.72 -3.71 -11.12
N ARG A 242 13.07 -2.66 -10.38
CA ARG A 242 14.46 -2.29 -10.08
C ARG A 242 14.57 -1.97 -8.60
N LEU A 243 15.67 -2.38 -8.01
CA LEU A 243 16.02 -2.00 -6.64
C LEU A 243 16.62 -0.59 -6.65
N LEU A 244 16.23 0.21 -5.68
CA LEU A 244 16.84 1.52 -5.46
C LEU A 244 18.30 1.33 -5.02
N PRO A 245 19.23 2.13 -5.55
CA PRO A 245 20.66 1.99 -5.23
C PRO A 245 21.02 2.48 -3.82
N ARG A 246 20.09 3.14 -3.14
CA ARG A 246 20.24 3.61 -1.76
C ARG A 246 18.90 3.58 -1.04
N GLU A 247 18.94 3.53 0.27
CA GLU A 247 17.77 3.70 1.12
C GLU A 247 17.23 5.13 1.03
N LEU A 248 15.92 5.27 1.21
CA LEU A 248 15.24 6.56 1.27
C LEU A 248 15.33 7.11 2.68
N ASP A 249 15.75 8.36 2.81
CA ASP A 249 15.88 9.02 4.10
C ASP A 249 14.70 9.98 4.34
N PRO A 250 13.76 9.62 5.22
CA PRO A 250 12.57 10.45 5.48
C PRO A 250 12.88 11.80 6.15
N GLU A 251 14.08 11.99 6.71
CA GLU A 251 14.48 13.22 7.37
C GLU A 251 15.13 14.23 6.39
N LEU A 252 15.53 13.76 5.21
CA LEU A 252 16.17 14.61 4.22
C LEU A 252 15.14 15.40 3.40
N GLU A 253 15.36 16.72 3.31
CA GLU A 253 14.51 17.58 2.49
C GLU A 253 14.58 17.19 1.00
N GLY A 254 13.43 17.16 0.34
CA GLY A 254 13.33 16.76 -1.06
C GLY A 254 13.37 15.27 -1.32
N GLU A 255 13.39 14.43 -0.29
CA GLU A 255 13.28 12.98 -0.47
C GLU A 255 11.87 12.58 -0.96
N PRO A 256 11.79 11.52 -1.79
CA PRO A 256 10.52 11.04 -2.31
C PRO A 256 9.70 10.24 -1.29
N VAL A 257 9.93 10.46 0.00
CA VAL A 257 9.15 9.95 1.12
C VAL A 257 8.79 11.09 2.07
N THR A 258 7.72 10.90 2.84
CA THR A 258 7.37 11.78 3.97
C THR A 258 8.13 11.33 5.23
N PRO A 259 8.17 12.17 6.30
CA PRO A 259 8.70 11.75 7.62
C PRO A 259 8.00 10.50 8.18
N THR A 260 6.77 10.21 7.76
CA THR A 260 6.01 9.00 8.10
C THR A 260 6.21 7.87 7.09
N ARG A 261 7.27 7.92 6.27
CA ARG A 261 7.64 6.95 5.22
C ARG A 261 6.56 6.71 4.15
N LYS A 262 5.71 7.69 3.88
CA LYS A 262 4.77 7.62 2.75
C LYS A 262 5.46 8.07 1.46
N VAL A 263 5.50 7.19 0.46
CA VAL A 263 6.10 7.47 -0.85
C VAL A 263 5.37 8.61 -1.57
N LYS A 264 6.13 9.58 -2.06
CA LYS A 264 5.67 10.66 -2.93
C LYS A 264 5.96 10.25 -4.38
N ARG A 265 5.01 9.56 -5.04
CA ARG A 265 5.20 8.95 -6.37
C ARG A 265 5.72 9.95 -7.41
N ARG A 266 5.23 11.21 -7.40
CA ARG A 266 5.71 12.24 -8.33
C ARG A 266 7.20 12.51 -8.15
N LEU A 267 7.67 12.69 -6.92
CA LEU A 267 9.10 12.92 -6.65
C LEU A 267 9.94 11.66 -6.95
N MET A 268 9.36 10.47 -6.73
CA MET A 268 10.00 9.20 -7.12
C MET A 268 10.21 9.15 -8.64
N ALA A 269 9.18 9.50 -9.41
CA ALA A 269 9.26 9.57 -10.88
C ALA A 269 10.25 10.64 -11.36
N GLU A 270 10.29 11.82 -10.71
CA GLU A 270 11.24 12.88 -11.05
C GLU A 270 12.69 12.45 -10.78
N ARG A 271 12.95 11.80 -9.66
CA ARG A 271 14.32 11.39 -9.25
C ARG A 271 14.83 10.16 -9.99
N TYR A 272 13.97 9.18 -10.18
CA TYR A 272 14.34 7.86 -10.73
C TYR A 272 13.68 7.58 -12.10
N GLY A 273 13.22 8.61 -12.80
CA GLY A 273 12.51 8.46 -14.08
C GLY A 273 13.29 7.69 -15.13
N SER A 274 14.62 7.85 -15.18
CA SER A 274 15.49 7.08 -16.09
C SER A 274 15.45 5.57 -15.81
N LEU A 275 15.38 5.17 -14.52
CA LEU A 275 15.22 3.75 -14.16
C LEU A 275 13.84 3.24 -14.55
N VAL A 276 12.79 4.05 -14.36
CA VAL A 276 11.43 3.69 -14.75
C VAL A 276 11.34 3.52 -16.27
N GLU A 277 11.86 4.45 -17.06
CA GLU A 277 11.85 4.36 -18.52
C GLU A 277 12.70 3.18 -19.04
N ALA A 278 13.81 2.87 -18.39
CA ALA A 278 14.62 1.70 -18.75
C ALA A 278 13.87 0.37 -18.60
N MET A 279 12.90 0.30 -17.66
CA MET A 279 12.04 -0.88 -17.47
C MET A 279 10.99 -1.06 -18.59
N TYR A 280 10.77 -0.04 -19.42
CA TYR A 280 9.94 -0.08 -20.63
C TYR A 280 10.76 -0.11 -21.93
N GLY A 281 12.07 -0.26 -21.84
CA GLY A 281 12.97 -0.34 -23.00
C GLY A 281 12.70 -1.57 -23.89
N GLY A 282 13.02 -1.47 -25.18
CA GLY A 282 12.67 -2.50 -26.17
C GLY A 282 13.27 -3.89 -25.89
N ASP A 283 14.33 -4.02 -25.11
CA ASP A 283 14.88 -5.31 -24.67
C ASP A 283 14.00 -5.97 -23.63
N GLU A 284 13.51 -5.22 -22.65
CA GLU A 284 12.56 -5.70 -21.66
C GLU A 284 11.19 -6.01 -22.26
N GLU A 285 10.69 -5.17 -23.20
CA GLU A 285 9.48 -5.48 -23.95
C GLU A 285 9.58 -6.77 -24.73
N ARG A 286 10.71 -7.03 -25.40
CA ARG A 286 10.96 -8.29 -26.12
C ARG A 286 11.00 -9.49 -25.18
N ARG A 287 11.65 -9.36 -24.03
CA ARG A 287 11.70 -10.41 -23.00
C ARG A 287 10.30 -10.75 -22.50
N ILE A 288 9.51 -9.74 -22.13
CA ILE A 288 8.13 -9.93 -21.66
C ILE A 288 7.26 -10.56 -22.75
N ALA A 289 7.37 -10.09 -24.00
CA ALA A 289 6.63 -10.65 -25.13
C ALA A 289 6.95 -12.13 -25.36
N ALA A 290 8.20 -12.52 -25.22
CA ALA A 290 8.64 -13.91 -25.32
C ALA A 290 8.08 -14.77 -24.18
N GLU A 291 8.06 -14.27 -22.96
CA GLU A 291 7.48 -14.97 -21.80
C GLU A 291 5.96 -15.10 -21.90
N VAL A 292 5.28 -14.08 -22.43
CA VAL A 292 3.84 -14.13 -22.75
C VAL A 292 3.55 -15.18 -23.81
N SER A 293 4.31 -15.19 -24.91
CA SER A 293 4.18 -16.18 -25.99
C SER A 293 4.45 -17.60 -25.51
N ALA A 294 5.30 -17.76 -24.49
CA ALA A 294 5.57 -19.05 -23.85
C ALA A 294 4.55 -19.43 -22.77
N GLY A 295 3.49 -18.64 -22.58
CA GLY A 295 2.44 -18.88 -21.58
C GLY A 295 2.88 -18.66 -20.12
N ARG A 296 4.06 -18.07 -19.90
CA ARG A 296 4.62 -17.81 -18.56
C ARG A 296 4.23 -16.45 -17.99
N LEU A 297 3.86 -15.50 -18.84
CA LEU A 297 3.35 -14.17 -18.47
C LEU A 297 2.15 -13.79 -19.33
N SER A 298 1.41 -12.79 -18.87
CA SER A 298 0.29 -12.24 -19.62
C SER A 298 0.33 -10.71 -19.65
N LEU A 299 0.05 -10.10 -20.82
CA LEU A 299 -0.05 -8.66 -20.98
C LEU A 299 -1.50 -8.17 -20.78
N ASN A 300 -1.64 -6.89 -20.43
CA ASN A 300 -2.94 -6.21 -20.22
C ASN A 300 -3.63 -5.76 -21.51
N THR A 301 -3.44 -6.47 -22.64
CA THR A 301 -3.88 -6.04 -23.97
C THR A 301 -5.16 -6.67 -24.49
N GLU A 302 -5.79 -7.57 -23.73
CA GLU A 302 -7.09 -8.14 -24.11
C GLU A 302 -8.17 -7.64 -23.15
N GLY A 303 -9.02 -6.72 -23.61
CA GLY A 303 -10.21 -6.22 -22.98
C GLY A 303 -11.28 -5.93 -23.99
#